data_4bc91a9d4192e3b24ff0edf704701f74
#
_entry.id   4bc91a9d4192e3b24ff0edf704701f74
#
_cell.length_a   1.000
_cell.length_b   1.000
_cell.length_c   1.000
_cell.angle_alpha   90.00
_cell.angle_beta   90.00
_cell.angle_gamma   90.00
#
_symmetry.space_group_name_H-M   'P 1'
#
loop_
_entity.id
_entity.type
_entity.pdbx_description
1 polymer ?
#
loop_
_entity_poly.entity_id
_entity_poly.type
_entity_poly.pdbx_seq_one_letter_code
_entity_poly.pdbx_strand_id
1 'polypeptide(L)'
;STTKYVNRNLNSNSNSMSIFQLVLREIKHRKGNFLLSIVAIALTLCLSLYSIGLIKDYDLKTSLLLEKQENDTQEQLKQHNEQTESVLSSLEDDIRKSMKGLGFNVYLFPKDEPIEKIKERGYSIKTIPQSYATKLADSQVVTINHLLPQLARRVQWEEKSRGITLIGVAGQVPMAHRNHMKPIMQPLAAGTVFLGHDLHKPFGIKVGDMVTINSKQYKVAKTYPQRDFRDDGTAWIHLAEMQKLFNLEGRISSIKCLGCNCASADRVGTIRKELEAIIPDIQIIEVGS
;
A
#
# COMPACT_ATOMS: atom_id res chain seq x y z
N SER A 1 0.48 47.02 126.05
CA SER A 1 -0.30 45.93 125.49
C SER A 1 0.28 45.47 124.16
N THR A 2 0.82 44.32 124.19
CA THR A 2 1.62 43.70 123.18
C THR A 2 0.91 42.50 122.56
N THR A 3 0.56 42.52 121.31
CA THR A 3 -0.07 41.38 120.65
C THR A 3 0.96 40.62 119.84
N LYS A 4 1.21 39.37 120.24
CA LYS A 4 2.06 38.43 119.51
C LYS A 4 1.33 37.84 118.29
N TYR A 5 1.94 38.00 117.09
CA TYR A 5 1.50 37.26 115.96
C TYR A 5 2.21 35.90 115.91
N VAL A 6 1.41 34.82 115.92
CA VAL A 6 1.87 33.46 115.66
C VAL A 6 1.87 33.19 114.18
N ASN A 7 3.03 32.96 113.65
CA ASN A 7 3.21 32.53 112.29
C ASN A 7 2.98 31.01 112.12
N ARG A 8 1.88 30.63 111.52
CA ARG A 8 1.62 29.23 111.14
C ARG A 8 2.15 29.00 109.74
N ASN A 9 3.26 28.32 109.59
CA ASN A 9 3.71 27.74 108.36
C ASN A 9 2.78 26.62 107.94
N LEU A 10 1.95 26.87 106.95
CA LEU A 10 1.21 25.82 106.26
C LEU A 10 2.12 25.26 105.14
N ASN A 11 2.72 24.15 105.45
CA ASN A 11 3.44 23.35 104.48
C ASN A 11 2.40 22.58 103.65
N SER A 12 1.97 23.17 102.49
CA SER A 12 1.11 22.48 101.51
C SER A 12 1.98 21.65 100.59
N ASN A 13 2.19 20.43 100.98
CA ASN A 13 2.75 19.42 100.11
C ASN A 13 1.67 19.03 99.07
N SER A 14 1.55 19.85 97.99
CA SER A 14 0.70 19.49 96.87
C SER A 14 1.46 18.49 95.98
N ASN A 15 1.26 17.23 96.27
CA ASN A 15 1.58 16.17 95.28
C ASN A 15 0.77 16.42 94.03
N SER A 16 1.33 17.23 93.07
CA SER A 16 0.79 17.34 91.70
C SER A 16 0.99 16.01 90.99
N MET A 17 -0.02 15.19 91.01
CA MET A 17 -0.06 13.94 90.31
C MET A 17 0.09 14.25 88.79
N SER A 18 1.14 13.78 88.23
CA SER A 18 1.39 13.99 86.74
C SER A 18 0.16 13.50 85.99
N ILE A 19 -0.25 14.27 84.96
CA ILE A 19 -1.36 13.90 84.04
C ILE A 19 -1.18 12.45 83.52
N PHE A 20 0.07 12.04 83.34
CA PHE A 20 0.41 10.68 82.93
C PHE A 20 0.04 9.64 83.96
N GLN A 21 0.23 9.93 85.28
CA GLN A 21 -0.14 9.03 86.37
C GLN A 21 -1.66 8.94 86.56
N LEU A 22 -2.40 10.02 86.29
CA LEU A 22 -3.86 10.04 86.23
C LEU A 22 -4.39 9.15 85.13
N VAL A 23 -3.84 9.30 83.92
CA VAL A 23 -4.22 8.48 82.74
C VAL A 23 -3.94 6.98 83.03
N LEU A 24 -2.77 6.67 83.53
CA LEU A 24 -2.41 5.28 83.84
C LEU A 24 -3.36 4.68 84.96
N ARG A 25 -3.80 5.46 85.94
CA ARG A 25 -4.74 5.03 86.99
C ARG A 25 -6.14 4.81 86.44
N GLU A 26 -6.58 5.64 85.48
CA GLU A 26 -7.88 5.50 84.81
C GLU A 26 -7.87 4.28 83.87
N ILE A 27 -6.79 4.06 83.12
CA ILE A 27 -6.61 2.83 82.35
C ILE A 27 -6.66 1.58 83.20
N LYS A 28 -6.01 1.62 84.32
CA LYS A 28 -6.00 0.47 85.25
C LYS A 28 -7.39 0.21 85.93
N HIS A 29 -8.18 1.24 86.10
CA HIS A 29 -9.53 1.12 86.66
C HIS A 29 -10.55 0.63 85.63
N ARG A 30 -10.39 1.03 84.37
CA ARG A 30 -11.30 0.66 83.25
C ARG A 30 -10.64 -0.27 82.20
N LYS A 31 -9.87 -1.24 82.67
CA LYS A 31 -9.10 -2.18 81.86
C LYS A 31 -9.90 -2.80 80.69
N GLY A 32 -11.17 -3.21 81.01
CA GLY A 32 -12.01 -3.84 79.97
C GLY A 32 -12.41 -2.91 78.89
N ASN A 33 -12.78 -1.67 79.15
CA ASN A 33 -13.16 -0.68 78.14
C ASN A 33 -11.96 -0.22 77.34
N PHE A 34 -10.78 -0.10 77.96
CA PHE A 34 -9.52 0.24 77.24
C PHE A 34 -9.10 -0.88 76.34
N LEU A 35 -9.18 -2.13 76.79
CA LEU A 35 -8.89 -3.29 75.92
C LEU A 35 -9.84 -3.37 74.71
N LEU A 36 -11.15 -3.13 74.95
CA LEU A 36 -12.17 -3.09 73.91
C LEU A 36 -11.88 -1.99 72.87
N SER A 37 -11.44 -0.81 73.29
CA SER A 37 -11.06 0.29 72.40
C SER A 37 -9.85 -0.05 71.56
N ILE A 38 -8.83 -0.70 72.15
CA ILE A 38 -7.63 -1.16 71.37
C ILE A 38 -8.02 -2.20 70.32
N VAL A 39 -8.89 -3.17 70.75
CA VAL A 39 -9.36 -4.19 69.81
C VAL A 39 -10.19 -3.56 68.69
N ALA A 40 -11.05 -2.58 68.97
CA ALA A 40 -11.81 -1.88 67.91
C ALA A 40 -10.92 -1.11 66.97
N ILE A 41 -9.90 -0.39 67.48
CA ILE A 41 -8.92 0.32 66.63
C ILE A 41 -8.13 -0.67 65.81
N ALA A 42 -7.65 -1.77 66.34
CA ALA A 42 -6.92 -2.81 65.64
C ALA A 42 -7.76 -3.42 64.53
N LEU A 43 -9.04 -3.73 64.79
CA LEU A 43 -9.96 -4.24 63.78
C LEU A 43 -10.20 -3.24 62.64
N THR A 44 -10.41 -1.95 62.95
CA THR A 44 -10.59 -0.92 61.92
C THR A 44 -9.35 -0.74 61.05
N LEU A 45 -8.16 -0.77 61.68
CA LEU A 45 -6.89 -0.73 60.94
C LEU A 45 -6.70 -1.98 60.07
N CYS A 46 -6.98 -3.17 60.56
CA CYS A 46 -6.91 -4.40 59.76
C CYS A 46 -7.88 -4.38 58.57
N LEU A 47 -9.12 -3.93 58.79
CA LEU A 47 -10.11 -3.83 57.70
C LEU A 47 -9.71 -2.78 56.66
N SER A 48 -9.15 -1.64 57.11
CA SER A 48 -8.68 -0.61 56.18
C SER A 48 -7.50 -1.10 55.33
N LEU A 49 -6.52 -1.77 55.95
CA LEU A 49 -5.38 -2.36 55.22
C LEU A 49 -5.82 -3.46 54.26
N TYR A 50 -6.77 -4.30 54.70
CA TYR A 50 -7.34 -5.33 53.82
C TYR A 50 -8.08 -4.72 52.62
N SER A 51 -8.87 -3.66 52.82
CA SER A 51 -9.57 -2.94 51.76
C SER A 51 -8.60 -2.32 50.74
N ILE A 52 -7.51 -1.71 51.21
CA ILE A 52 -6.46 -1.16 50.34
C ILE A 52 -5.80 -2.27 49.52
N GLY A 53 -5.54 -3.42 50.13
CA GLY A 53 -5.00 -4.60 49.45
C GLY A 53 -5.93 -5.11 48.35
N LEU A 54 -7.22 -5.20 48.62
CA LEU A 54 -8.22 -5.60 47.63
C LEU A 54 -8.30 -4.62 46.47
N ILE A 55 -8.32 -3.31 46.73
CA ILE A 55 -8.37 -2.29 45.70
C ILE A 55 -7.15 -2.43 44.76
N LYS A 56 -5.96 -2.56 45.32
CA LYS A 56 -4.73 -2.75 44.52
C LYS A 56 -4.75 -4.03 43.66
N ASP A 57 -5.29 -5.12 44.22
CA ASP A 57 -5.42 -6.38 43.46
C ASP A 57 -6.44 -6.24 42.33
N TYR A 58 -7.56 -5.55 42.57
CA TYR A 58 -8.52 -5.25 41.52
C TYR A 58 -7.97 -4.30 40.45
N ASP A 59 -7.24 -3.25 40.84
CA ASP A 59 -6.59 -2.33 39.87
C ASP A 59 -5.57 -3.07 39.01
N LEU A 60 -4.75 -3.93 39.63
CA LEU A 60 -3.77 -4.72 38.89
C LEU A 60 -4.44 -5.71 37.93
N LYS A 61 -5.47 -6.43 38.39
CA LYS A 61 -6.22 -7.35 37.53
C LYS A 61 -6.93 -6.61 36.39
N THR A 62 -7.50 -5.46 36.68
CA THR A 62 -8.19 -4.63 35.65
C THR A 62 -7.21 -4.11 34.64
N SER A 63 -6.04 -3.61 35.05
CA SER A 63 -5.02 -3.15 34.12
C SER A 63 -4.49 -4.26 33.21
N LEU A 64 -4.24 -5.46 33.74
CA LEU A 64 -3.82 -6.60 32.97
C LEU A 64 -4.91 -7.09 31.98
N LEU A 65 -6.17 -7.03 32.37
CA LEU A 65 -7.28 -7.39 31.47
C LEU A 65 -7.44 -6.35 30.35
N LEU A 66 -7.30 -5.06 30.67
CA LEU A 66 -7.36 -3.99 29.67
C LEU A 66 -6.20 -4.10 28.68
N GLU A 67 -4.99 -4.30 29.16
CA GLU A 67 -3.80 -4.50 28.30
C GLU A 67 -3.97 -5.72 27.40
N LYS A 68 -4.46 -6.82 27.95
CA LYS A 68 -4.75 -8.01 27.15
C LYS A 68 -5.83 -7.74 26.10
N GLN A 69 -6.91 -7.08 26.47
CA GLN A 69 -8.00 -6.74 25.55
C GLN A 69 -7.53 -5.77 24.45
N GLU A 70 -6.67 -4.82 24.78
CA GLU A 70 -6.08 -3.89 23.82
C GLU A 70 -5.17 -4.64 22.83
N ASN A 71 -4.32 -5.54 23.30
CA ASN A 71 -3.47 -6.37 22.45
C ASN A 71 -4.29 -7.29 21.56
N ASP A 72 -5.30 -7.98 22.11
CA ASP A 72 -6.20 -8.86 21.34
C ASP A 72 -6.96 -8.05 20.25
N THR A 73 -7.38 -6.83 20.58
CA THR A 73 -8.08 -5.93 19.64
C THR A 73 -7.14 -5.45 18.53
N GLN A 74 -5.91 -5.08 18.88
CA GLN A 74 -4.90 -4.67 17.89
C GLN A 74 -4.55 -5.82 16.96
N GLU A 75 -4.41 -7.03 17.48
CA GLU A 75 -4.13 -8.21 16.65
C GLU A 75 -5.31 -8.56 15.73
N GLN A 76 -6.55 -8.45 16.20
CA GLN A 76 -7.75 -8.62 15.38
C GLN A 76 -7.86 -7.55 14.30
N LEU A 77 -7.56 -6.29 14.62
CA LEU A 77 -7.53 -5.20 13.64
C LEU A 77 -6.47 -5.45 12.56
N LYS A 78 -5.28 -5.89 12.97
CA LYS A 78 -4.21 -6.24 12.03
C LYS A 78 -4.61 -7.38 11.10
N GLN A 79 -5.17 -8.46 11.65
CA GLN A 79 -5.66 -9.60 10.86
C GLN A 79 -6.80 -9.18 9.91
N HIS A 80 -7.71 -8.33 10.39
CA HIS A 80 -8.81 -7.82 9.57
C HIS A 80 -8.32 -6.93 8.43
N ASN A 81 -7.33 -6.08 8.68
CA ASN A 81 -6.70 -5.26 7.65
C ASN A 81 -5.96 -6.12 6.62
N GLU A 82 -5.19 -7.12 7.05
CA GLU A 82 -4.50 -8.05 6.16
C GLU A 82 -5.50 -8.85 5.30
N GLN A 83 -6.61 -9.32 5.88
CA GLN A 83 -7.68 -9.97 5.13
C GLN A 83 -8.35 -9.01 4.15
N THR A 84 -8.62 -7.78 4.56
CA THR A 84 -9.24 -6.76 3.70
C THR A 84 -8.32 -6.41 2.53
N GLU A 85 -7.02 -6.22 2.76
CA GLU A 85 -6.04 -6.01 1.70
C GLU A 85 -5.96 -7.21 0.75
N SER A 86 -6.00 -8.43 1.28
CA SER A 86 -6.02 -9.65 0.48
C SER A 86 -7.28 -9.75 -0.39
N VAL A 87 -8.46 -9.45 0.16
CA VAL A 87 -9.74 -9.45 -0.58
C VAL A 87 -9.75 -8.34 -1.63
N LEU A 88 -9.30 -7.12 -1.29
CA LEU A 88 -9.18 -6.02 -2.25
C LEU A 88 -8.20 -6.36 -3.37
N SER A 89 -7.04 -6.92 -3.04
CA SER A 89 -6.06 -7.36 -4.04
C SER A 89 -6.62 -8.46 -4.96
N SER A 90 -7.40 -9.39 -4.42
CA SER A 90 -8.07 -10.45 -5.17
C SER A 90 -9.16 -9.86 -6.08
N LEU A 91 -9.97 -8.94 -5.57
CA LEU A 91 -10.99 -8.24 -6.35
C LEU A 91 -10.37 -7.39 -7.47
N GLU A 92 -9.29 -6.68 -7.17
CA GLU A 92 -8.53 -5.94 -8.18
C GLU A 92 -7.93 -6.86 -9.24
N ASP A 93 -7.45 -8.06 -8.86
CA ASP A 93 -6.97 -9.07 -9.81
C ASP A 93 -8.09 -9.63 -10.70
N ASP A 94 -9.29 -9.82 -10.17
CA ASP A 94 -10.43 -10.31 -10.94
C ASP A 94 -11.01 -9.24 -11.87
N ILE A 95 -11.10 -8.01 -11.41
CA ILE A 95 -11.42 -6.86 -12.26
C ILE A 95 -10.36 -6.73 -13.36
N ARG A 96 -9.08 -6.85 -13.01
CA ARG A 96 -7.98 -6.79 -13.98
C ARG A 96 -8.00 -7.95 -14.97
N LYS A 97 -8.34 -9.17 -14.55
CA LYS A 97 -8.54 -10.32 -15.46
C LYS A 97 -9.69 -10.09 -16.41
N SER A 98 -10.78 -9.53 -15.92
CA SER A 98 -11.92 -9.10 -16.74
C SER A 98 -11.50 -7.99 -17.73
N MET A 99 -10.74 -6.99 -17.27
CA MET A 99 -10.22 -5.91 -18.10
C MET A 99 -9.08 -6.37 -19.03
N LYS A 100 -8.32 -7.44 -18.69
CA LYS A 100 -7.34 -8.08 -19.59
C LYS A 100 -7.98 -8.67 -20.85
N GLY A 101 -9.23 -9.13 -20.75
CA GLY A 101 -10.00 -9.55 -21.93
C GLY A 101 -10.31 -8.38 -22.87
N LEU A 102 -10.35 -7.14 -22.35
CA LEU A 102 -10.58 -5.92 -23.11
C LEU A 102 -9.26 -5.26 -23.62
N GLY A 103 -8.10 -5.63 -23.03
CA GLY A 103 -6.80 -5.06 -23.40
C GLY A 103 -6.62 -3.59 -23.01
N PHE A 104 -5.59 -2.95 -23.55
CA PHE A 104 -5.44 -1.50 -23.45
C PHE A 104 -6.49 -0.84 -24.36
N ASN A 105 -7.26 0.11 -23.82
CA ASN A 105 -8.40 0.70 -24.51
C ASN A 105 -8.17 2.15 -24.98
N VAL A 106 -7.10 2.78 -24.52
CA VAL A 106 -6.73 4.14 -24.94
C VAL A 106 -5.30 4.13 -25.48
N TYR A 107 -5.12 4.66 -26.67
CA TYR A 107 -3.82 4.76 -27.33
C TYR A 107 -3.47 6.22 -27.59
N LEU A 108 -2.27 6.60 -27.18
CA LEU A 108 -1.70 7.92 -27.43
C LEU A 108 -0.70 7.80 -28.58
N PHE A 109 -0.94 8.54 -29.65
CA PHE A 109 -0.09 8.58 -30.84
C PHE A 109 0.42 10.00 -31.10
N PRO A 110 1.49 10.16 -31.89
CA PRO A 110 1.90 11.46 -32.41
C PRO A 110 0.77 12.17 -33.16
N LYS A 111 0.53 13.46 -32.88
CA LYS A 111 -0.55 14.25 -33.47
C LYS A 111 -0.35 14.52 -34.97
N ASP A 112 0.90 14.49 -35.42
CA ASP A 112 1.29 14.81 -36.78
C ASP A 112 1.20 13.64 -37.79
N GLU A 113 0.61 12.50 -37.37
CA GLU A 113 0.33 11.34 -38.23
C GLU A 113 -1.18 11.10 -38.36
N PRO A 114 -1.71 10.99 -39.62
CA PRO A 114 -3.12 10.71 -39.86
C PRO A 114 -3.58 9.40 -39.18
N ILE A 115 -4.72 9.47 -38.47
CA ILE A 115 -5.29 8.33 -37.72
C ILE A 115 -5.58 7.15 -38.68
N GLU A 116 -6.03 7.43 -39.90
CA GLU A 116 -6.37 6.41 -40.91
C GLU A 116 -5.15 5.54 -41.22
N LYS A 117 -3.99 6.16 -41.39
CA LYS A 117 -2.73 5.44 -41.66
C LYS A 117 -2.29 4.61 -40.44
N ILE A 118 -2.52 5.11 -39.22
CA ILE A 118 -2.24 4.34 -38.00
C ILE A 118 -3.18 3.14 -37.91
N LYS A 119 -4.47 3.34 -38.17
CA LYS A 119 -5.47 2.25 -38.15
C LYS A 119 -5.17 1.18 -39.23
N GLU A 120 -4.77 1.57 -40.42
CA GLU A 120 -4.41 0.65 -41.47
C GLU A 120 -3.21 -0.24 -41.08
N ARG A 121 -2.13 0.36 -40.59
CA ARG A 121 -0.91 -0.33 -40.23
C ARG A 121 -0.98 -1.03 -38.85
N GLY A 122 -1.77 -0.47 -37.93
CA GLY A 122 -1.87 -0.90 -36.53
C GLY A 122 -0.80 -0.29 -35.62
N TYR A 123 0.05 0.59 -36.12
CA TYR A 123 1.08 1.30 -35.35
C TYR A 123 1.46 2.62 -36.05
N SER A 124 2.06 3.54 -35.30
CA SER A 124 2.60 4.79 -35.79
C SER A 124 4.05 4.62 -36.25
N ILE A 125 4.41 5.21 -37.40
CA ILE A 125 5.80 5.33 -37.85
C ILE A 125 6.47 6.59 -37.31
N LYS A 126 5.68 7.61 -36.95
CA LYS A 126 6.19 8.78 -36.26
C LYS A 126 6.40 8.49 -34.78
N THR A 127 7.14 9.34 -34.12
CA THR A 127 7.55 9.11 -32.75
C THR A 127 7.38 10.35 -31.87
N ILE A 128 7.11 10.12 -30.59
CA ILE A 128 7.07 11.14 -29.52
C ILE A 128 8.21 10.87 -28.53
N PRO A 129 8.59 11.84 -27.70
CA PRO A 129 9.57 11.63 -26.64
C PRO A 129 9.09 10.56 -25.63
N GLN A 130 9.98 9.65 -25.25
CA GLN A 130 9.69 8.64 -24.22
C GLN A 130 9.37 9.30 -22.86
N SER A 131 9.94 10.48 -22.58
CA SER A 131 9.67 11.27 -21.37
C SER A 131 8.20 11.64 -21.20
N TYR A 132 7.36 11.55 -22.23
CA TYR A 132 5.92 11.77 -22.13
C TYR A 132 5.25 10.69 -21.25
N ALA A 133 5.74 9.46 -21.29
CA ALA A 133 5.25 8.42 -20.39
C ALA A 133 5.56 8.73 -18.92
N THR A 134 6.75 9.26 -18.64
CA THR A 134 7.13 9.70 -17.28
C THR A 134 6.31 10.91 -16.83
N LYS A 135 6.12 11.91 -17.70
CA LYS A 135 5.27 13.08 -17.39
C LYS A 135 3.84 12.67 -17.01
N LEU A 136 3.27 11.70 -17.74
CA LEU A 136 1.94 11.16 -17.41
C LEU A 136 1.96 10.37 -16.11
N ALA A 137 3.00 9.57 -15.88
CA ALA A 137 3.13 8.77 -14.66
C ALA A 137 3.25 9.64 -13.40
N ASP A 138 3.92 10.78 -13.49
CA ASP A 138 4.12 11.74 -12.40
C ASP A 138 2.93 12.69 -12.22
N SER A 139 1.99 12.70 -13.16
CA SER A 139 0.81 13.56 -13.11
C SER A 139 -0.27 13.01 -12.19
N GLN A 140 -1.24 13.86 -11.83
CA GLN A 140 -2.40 13.50 -11.01
C GLN A 140 -3.58 12.96 -11.86
N VAL A 141 -3.31 12.43 -13.07
CA VAL A 141 -4.36 11.87 -13.94
C VAL A 141 -5.01 10.67 -13.27
N VAL A 142 -6.32 10.75 -13.03
CA VAL A 142 -7.11 9.69 -12.39
C VAL A 142 -7.81 8.78 -13.40
N THR A 143 -7.89 9.19 -14.65
CA THR A 143 -8.59 8.46 -15.72
C THR A 143 -7.79 7.32 -16.32
N ILE A 144 -6.47 7.26 -16.05
CA ILE A 144 -5.56 6.23 -16.55
C ILE A 144 -4.94 5.45 -15.41
N ASN A 145 -4.94 4.13 -15.52
CA ASN A 145 -4.39 3.22 -14.51
C ASN A 145 -3.06 2.59 -14.89
N HIS A 146 -2.83 2.37 -16.18
CA HIS A 146 -1.63 1.69 -16.68
C HIS A 146 -1.10 2.41 -17.89
N LEU A 147 0.22 2.58 -17.95
CA LEU A 147 0.95 3.20 -19.04
C LEU A 147 1.96 2.21 -19.60
N LEU A 148 1.87 1.90 -20.88
CA LEU A 148 2.81 1.04 -21.57
C LEU A 148 3.41 1.78 -22.79
N PRO A 149 4.55 2.45 -22.63
CA PRO A 149 5.26 3.04 -23.77
C PRO A 149 5.82 1.95 -24.69
N GLN A 150 5.67 2.15 -25.98
CA GLN A 150 6.14 1.19 -26.98
C GLN A 150 6.69 1.86 -28.26
N LEU A 151 7.63 1.18 -28.89
CA LEU A 151 8.13 1.51 -30.22
C LEU A 151 7.81 0.34 -31.16
N ALA A 152 7.04 0.60 -32.20
CA ALA A 152 6.61 -0.44 -33.16
C ALA A 152 7.15 -0.17 -34.54
N ARG A 153 7.62 -1.22 -35.24
CA ARG A 153 8.08 -1.20 -36.64
C ARG A 153 7.75 -2.51 -37.32
N ARG A 154 7.53 -2.43 -38.64
CA ARG A 154 7.48 -3.62 -39.47
C ARG A 154 8.89 -4.01 -39.84
N VAL A 155 9.24 -5.29 -39.66
CA VAL A 155 10.55 -5.86 -40.06
C VAL A 155 10.36 -7.15 -40.83
N GLN A 156 11.34 -7.48 -41.66
CA GLN A 156 11.41 -8.79 -42.28
C GLN A 156 12.10 -9.76 -41.34
N TRP A 157 11.45 -10.86 -41.00
CA TRP A 157 12.09 -11.96 -40.30
C TRP A 157 12.75 -12.89 -41.32
N GLU A 158 14.01 -12.66 -41.54
CA GLU A 158 14.76 -13.31 -42.66
C GLU A 158 14.75 -14.83 -42.55
N GLU A 159 15.00 -15.38 -41.34
CA GLU A 159 14.99 -16.85 -41.13
C GLU A 159 13.67 -17.53 -41.52
N LYS A 160 12.57 -16.82 -41.48
CA LYS A 160 11.22 -17.35 -41.76
C LYS A 160 10.61 -16.73 -43.02
N SER A 161 11.37 -15.91 -43.78
CA SER A 161 10.91 -15.21 -44.97
C SER A 161 9.56 -14.52 -44.82
N ARG A 162 9.33 -13.94 -43.63
CA ARG A 162 8.03 -13.37 -43.23
C ARG A 162 8.17 -11.96 -42.67
N GLY A 163 7.26 -11.07 -43.08
CA GLY A 163 7.13 -9.76 -42.46
C GLY A 163 6.40 -9.85 -41.12
N ILE A 164 7.00 -9.31 -40.05
CA ILE A 164 6.43 -9.32 -38.71
C ILE A 164 6.34 -7.90 -38.14
N THR A 165 5.46 -7.69 -37.18
CA THR A 165 5.48 -6.47 -36.39
C THR A 165 6.40 -6.68 -35.17
N LEU A 166 7.46 -5.87 -35.08
CA LEU A 166 8.37 -5.87 -33.94
C LEU A 166 8.03 -4.70 -33.04
N ILE A 167 7.79 -4.99 -31.75
CA ILE A 167 7.42 -4.00 -30.76
C ILE A 167 8.43 -4.00 -29.61
N GLY A 168 9.04 -2.85 -29.36
CA GLY A 168 9.90 -2.63 -28.21
C GLY A 168 9.06 -2.19 -26.99
N VAL A 169 9.18 -2.90 -25.89
CA VAL A 169 8.57 -2.58 -24.60
C VAL A 169 9.56 -2.84 -23.46
N ALA A 170 9.51 -2.02 -22.40
CA ALA A 170 10.34 -2.26 -21.21
C ALA A 170 9.49 -2.79 -20.03
N GLY A 171 8.19 -2.71 -20.16
CA GLY A 171 7.21 -2.93 -19.12
C GLY A 171 6.38 -1.68 -18.88
N GLN A 172 5.47 -1.75 -17.96
CA GLN A 172 4.64 -0.61 -17.61
C GLN A 172 5.42 0.41 -16.80
N VAL A 173 5.13 1.69 -17.04
CA VAL A 173 5.63 2.79 -16.19
C VAL A 173 4.71 2.89 -14.99
N PRO A 174 5.25 2.79 -13.74
CA PRO A 174 4.46 2.95 -12.54
C PRO A 174 3.91 4.36 -12.44
N MET A 175 2.64 4.51 -12.07
CA MET A 175 2.04 5.81 -11.82
C MET A 175 2.24 6.20 -10.35
N ALA A 176 2.68 7.43 -10.10
CA ALA A 176 3.08 7.91 -8.77
C ALA A 176 2.01 7.75 -7.69
N HIS A 177 0.73 7.91 -8.05
CA HIS A 177 -0.41 7.81 -7.12
C HIS A 177 -1.08 6.42 -7.11
N ARG A 178 -0.49 5.39 -7.80
CA ARG A 178 -1.08 4.05 -7.94
C ARG A 178 -0.03 2.94 -7.81
N ASN A 179 0.83 3.04 -6.83
CA ASN A 179 2.02 2.18 -6.65
C ASN A 179 1.75 0.68 -6.44
N HIS A 180 0.52 0.27 -6.16
CA HIS A 180 0.23 -1.11 -5.76
C HIS A 180 -0.40 -1.98 -6.86
N MET A 181 -0.58 -1.44 -8.06
CA MET A 181 -1.18 -2.21 -9.14
C MET A 181 -0.19 -3.18 -9.77
N LYS A 182 -0.55 -4.46 -9.81
CA LYS A 182 0.23 -5.47 -10.54
C LYS A 182 0.25 -5.14 -12.03
N PRO A 183 1.42 -5.21 -12.71
CA PRO A 183 1.51 -4.88 -14.11
C PRO A 183 0.69 -5.84 -14.97
N ILE A 184 -0.03 -5.30 -15.97
CA ILE A 184 -0.72 -6.11 -16.99
C ILE A 184 0.28 -6.85 -17.86
N MET A 185 1.41 -6.22 -18.19
CA MET A 185 2.51 -6.80 -18.93
C MET A 185 3.75 -6.91 -18.04
N GLN A 186 4.30 -8.12 -17.93
CA GLN A 186 5.55 -8.34 -17.21
C GLN A 186 6.70 -7.61 -17.89
N PRO A 187 7.70 -7.10 -17.13
CA PRO A 187 8.91 -6.55 -17.71
C PRO A 187 9.58 -7.56 -18.64
N LEU A 188 10.06 -7.09 -19.79
CA LEU A 188 10.76 -7.90 -20.77
C LEU A 188 12.25 -7.65 -20.61
N ALA A 189 13.03 -8.70 -20.37
CA ALA A 189 14.46 -8.60 -20.17
C ALA A 189 15.18 -8.39 -21.52
N ALA A 190 16.29 -7.67 -21.51
CA ALA A 190 17.15 -7.53 -22.68
C ALA A 190 17.65 -8.90 -23.17
N GLY A 191 17.80 -9.05 -24.48
CA GLY A 191 18.20 -10.32 -25.12
C GLY A 191 17.10 -11.37 -25.16
N THR A 192 15.87 -11.04 -24.74
CA THR A 192 14.73 -11.96 -24.79
C THR A 192 13.64 -11.45 -25.74
N VAL A 193 12.79 -12.38 -26.20
CA VAL A 193 11.66 -12.10 -27.09
C VAL A 193 10.41 -12.83 -26.60
N PHE A 194 9.25 -12.17 -26.71
CA PHE A 194 7.96 -12.82 -26.64
C PHE A 194 7.40 -12.96 -28.06
N LEU A 195 6.79 -14.09 -28.37
CA LEU A 195 6.26 -14.38 -29.71
C LEU A 195 4.74 -14.55 -29.68
N GLY A 196 4.05 -13.88 -30.60
CA GLY A 196 2.65 -14.12 -30.89
C GLY A 196 2.43 -15.51 -31.51
N HIS A 197 1.17 -15.97 -31.52
CA HIS A 197 0.79 -17.30 -31.93
C HIS A 197 1.34 -17.68 -33.30
N ASP A 198 1.17 -16.82 -34.29
CA ASP A 198 1.56 -17.08 -35.70
C ASP A 198 3.08 -17.08 -35.93
N LEU A 199 3.84 -16.62 -34.93
CA LEU A 199 5.30 -16.56 -35.01
C LEU A 199 5.98 -17.76 -34.36
N HIS A 200 5.28 -18.52 -33.52
CA HIS A 200 5.87 -19.68 -32.91
C HIS A 200 5.20 -20.99 -33.29
N LYS A 201 3.87 -21.01 -33.37
CA LYS A 201 3.11 -22.26 -33.61
C LYS A 201 3.43 -22.95 -34.93
N PRO A 202 3.41 -22.24 -36.08
CA PRO A 202 3.71 -22.86 -37.38
C PRO A 202 5.15 -23.36 -37.52
N PHE A 203 6.07 -22.80 -36.74
CA PHE A 203 7.50 -23.14 -36.79
C PHE A 203 7.95 -24.05 -35.66
N GLY A 204 7.05 -24.46 -34.79
CA GLY A 204 7.35 -25.33 -33.62
C GLY A 204 8.28 -24.70 -32.59
N ILE A 205 8.40 -23.37 -32.58
CA ILE A 205 9.27 -22.62 -31.66
C ILE A 205 8.69 -22.68 -30.22
N LYS A 206 9.54 -23.00 -29.25
CA LYS A 206 9.18 -23.13 -27.84
C LYS A 206 9.90 -22.10 -26.97
N VAL A 207 9.40 -21.93 -25.77
CA VAL A 207 10.09 -21.14 -24.72
C VAL A 207 11.46 -21.78 -24.44
N GLY A 208 12.50 -20.97 -24.47
CA GLY A 208 13.88 -21.38 -24.30
C GLY A 208 14.68 -21.43 -25.60
N ASP A 209 14.03 -21.55 -26.77
CA ASP A 209 14.70 -21.56 -28.06
C ASP A 209 15.36 -20.20 -28.39
N MET A 210 16.35 -20.24 -29.26
CA MET A 210 16.99 -19.04 -29.79
C MET A 210 16.42 -18.73 -31.16
N VAL A 211 16.12 -17.47 -31.43
CA VAL A 211 15.65 -16.98 -32.73
C VAL A 211 16.44 -15.74 -33.15
N THR A 212 16.67 -15.59 -34.45
CA THR A 212 17.35 -14.41 -35.00
C THR A 212 16.32 -13.48 -35.63
N ILE A 213 16.20 -12.26 -35.14
CA ILE A 213 15.33 -11.23 -35.70
C ILE A 213 16.20 -10.00 -35.98
N ASN A 214 16.18 -9.53 -37.25
CA ASN A 214 16.96 -8.38 -37.69
C ASN A 214 18.46 -8.52 -37.33
N SER A 215 19.04 -9.68 -37.68
CA SER A 215 20.47 -10.04 -37.46
C SER A 215 20.90 -10.12 -36.00
N LYS A 216 19.95 -10.09 -35.01
CA LYS A 216 20.23 -10.23 -33.58
C LYS A 216 19.54 -11.46 -33.03
N GLN A 217 20.28 -12.21 -32.19
CA GLN A 217 19.75 -13.38 -31.50
C GLN A 217 19.00 -12.99 -30.24
N TYR A 218 17.87 -13.65 -30.04
CA TYR A 218 17.01 -13.49 -28.85
C TYR A 218 16.60 -14.86 -28.31
N LYS A 219 16.58 -14.99 -26.99
CA LYS A 219 16.01 -16.15 -26.31
C LYS A 219 14.50 -15.98 -26.19
N VAL A 220 13.73 -16.97 -26.63
CA VAL A 220 12.27 -16.97 -26.48
C VAL A 220 11.93 -17.15 -25.02
N ALA A 221 11.46 -16.08 -24.36
CA ALA A 221 11.08 -16.09 -22.96
C ALA A 221 9.60 -16.39 -22.74
N LYS A 222 8.75 -16.14 -23.75
CA LYS A 222 7.31 -16.41 -23.70
C LYS A 222 6.72 -16.58 -25.08
N THR A 223 5.72 -17.44 -25.19
CA THR A 223 4.84 -17.57 -26.36
C THR A 223 3.40 -17.29 -25.95
N TYR A 224 2.63 -16.69 -26.85
CA TYR A 224 1.22 -16.39 -26.59
C TYR A 224 0.32 -17.35 -27.35
N PRO A 225 -0.80 -17.77 -26.77
CA PRO A 225 -1.84 -18.52 -27.49
C PRO A 225 -2.50 -17.61 -28.53
N GLN A 226 -3.23 -18.21 -29.43
CA GLN A 226 -4.02 -17.49 -30.44
C GLN A 226 -4.99 -16.53 -29.77
N ARG A 227 -5.05 -15.31 -30.29
CA ARG A 227 -5.90 -14.23 -29.78
C ARG A 227 -6.81 -13.62 -30.83
N ASP A 228 -6.67 -14.08 -32.10
CA ASP A 228 -7.38 -13.55 -33.27
C ASP A 228 -7.21 -12.03 -33.48
N PHE A 229 -6.03 -11.50 -33.09
CA PHE A 229 -5.66 -10.11 -33.20
C PHE A 229 -4.33 -9.95 -33.92
N ARG A 230 -4.01 -8.72 -34.31
CA ARG A 230 -2.69 -8.35 -34.88
C ARG A 230 -1.50 -8.79 -34.02
N ASP A 231 -1.75 -9.02 -32.73
CA ASP A 231 -0.76 -9.53 -31.80
C ASP A 231 -0.25 -10.94 -32.16
N ASP A 232 -1.05 -11.75 -32.88
CA ASP A 232 -0.63 -13.09 -33.30
C ASP A 232 0.58 -13.05 -34.25
N GLY A 233 0.70 -11.98 -35.04
CA GLY A 233 1.85 -11.73 -35.94
C GLY A 233 2.91 -10.79 -35.37
N THR A 234 2.97 -10.64 -34.03
CA THR A 234 3.84 -9.69 -33.34
C THR A 234 4.92 -10.38 -32.53
N ALA A 235 6.12 -9.81 -32.55
CA ALA A 235 7.21 -10.13 -31.61
C ALA A 235 7.51 -8.94 -30.72
N TRP A 236 7.73 -9.19 -29.42
CA TRP A 236 8.09 -8.15 -28.46
C TRP A 236 9.51 -8.34 -27.95
N ILE A 237 10.32 -7.28 -28.03
CA ILE A 237 11.67 -7.21 -27.50
C ILE A 237 11.81 -6.05 -26.50
N HIS A 238 12.94 -5.96 -25.81
CA HIS A 238 13.17 -4.86 -24.88
C HIS A 238 13.22 -3.51 -25.60
N LEU A 239 12.57 -2.47 -25.02
CA LEU A 239 12.42 -1.14 -25.65
C LEU A 239 13.77 -0.51 -26.03
N ALA A 240 14.76 -0.54 -25.12
CA ALA A 240 16.07 0.03 -25.41
C ALA A 240 16.81 -0.68 -26.56
N GLU A 241 16.58 -1.98 -26.75
CA GLU A 241 17.13 -2.72 -27.91
C GLU A 241 16.45 -2.32 -29.21
N MET A 242 15.12 -2.17 -29.16
CA MET A 242 14.33 -1.68 -30.28
C MET A 242 14.76 -0.26 -30.71
N GLN A 243 14.96 0.61 -29.73
CA GLN A 243 15.41 1.99 -29.97
C GLN A 243 16.79 2.03 -30.60
N LYS A 244 17.74 1.24 -30.12
CA LYS A 244 19.08 1.10 -30.71
C LYS A 244 19.04 0.56 -32.14
N LEU A 245 18.18 -0.44 -32.37
CA LEU A 245 18.04 -1.09 -33.69
C LEU A 245 17.60 -0.11 -34.78
N PHE A 246 16.84 0.91 -34.42
CA PHE A 246 16.29 1.91 -35.35
C PHE A 246 16.88 3.32 -35.19
N ASN A 247 17.91 3.50 -34.34
CA ASN A 247 18.52 4.80 -34.02
C ASN A 247 17.45 5.82 -33.50
N LEU A 248 16.60 5.37 -32.59
CA LEU A 248 15.47 6.13 -32.01
C LEU A 248 15.54 6.15 -30.48
N GLU A 249 16.74 6.31 -29.91
CA GLU A 249 16.94 6.40 -28.48
C GLU A 249 16.08 7.53 -27.86
N GLY A 250 15.41 7.23 -26.76
CA GLY A 250 14.52 8.17 -26.09
C GLY A 250 13.23 8.49 -26.86
N ARG A 251 12.93 7.75 -27.92
CA ARG A 251 11.71 7.91 -28.73
C ARG A 251 10.82 6.69 -28.68
N ILE A 252 9.50 6.91 -28.71
CA ILE A 252 8.46 5.88 -28.73
C ILE A 252 7.43 6.21 -29.81
N SER A 253 6.75 5.19 -30.34
CA SER A 253 5.72 5.39 -31.35
C SER A 253 4.32 5.57 -30.78
N SER A 254 4.11 5.11 -29.55
CA SER A 254 2.82 5.24 -28.86
C SER A 254 2.95 4.95 -27.36
N ILE A 255 1.93 5.36 -26.60
CA ILE A 255 1.71 4.92 -25.23
C ILE A 255 0.35 4.22 -25.21
N LYS A 256 0.33 2.94 -24.84
CA LYS A 256 -0.92 2.22 -24.59
C LYS A 256 -1.35 2.47 -23.15
N CYS A 257 -2.60 2.84 -22.96
CA CYS A 257 -3.16 3.13 -21.67
C CYS A 257 -4.38 2.25 -21.40
N LEU A 258 -4.56 1.87 -20.14
CA LEU A 258 -5.83 1.35 -19.67
C LEU A 258 -6.56 2.48 -18.95
N GLY A 259 -7.60 2.99 -19.55
CA GLY A 259 -8.48 3.99 -18.96
C GLY A 259 -9.52 3.32 -18.06
N CYS A 260 -9.74 3.88 -16.90
CA CYS A 260 -10.75 3.44 -15.94
C CYS A 260 -11.56 4.63 -15.45
N ASN A 261 -12.52 5.05 -16.25
CA ASN A 261 -13.55 5.97 -15.79
C ASN A 261 -14.93 5.44 -16.22
N CYS A 262 -15.45 4.51 -15.43
CA CYS A 262 -16.74 3.84 -15.72
C CYS A 262 -17.97 4.70 -15.45
N ALA A 263 -17.81 5.94 -14.94
CA ALA A 263 -18.91 6.73 -14.39
C ALA A 263 -19.41 7.88 -15.28
N SER A 264 -18.71 8.23 -16.38
CA SER A 264 -19.13 9.38 -17.21
C SER A 264 -19.62 8.98 -18.60
N ALA A 265 -20.69 9.62 -19.05
CA ALA A 265 -21.23 9.46 -20.40
C ALA A 265 -20.28 9.98 -21.51
N ASP A 266 -19.39 10.94 -21.20
CA ASP A 266 -18.33 11.46 -22.08
C ASP A 266 -16.93 11.08 -21.54
N ARG A 267 -16.67 9.79 -21.50
CA ARG A 267 -15.41 9.22 -21.02
C ARG A 267 -14.21 9.68 -21.86
N VAL A 268 -14.33 9.63 -23.17
CA VAL A 268 -13.27 9.98 -24.10
C VAL A 268 -12.91 11.46 -24.06
N GLY A 269 -13.93 12.32 -23.97
CA GLY A 269 -13.73 13.75 -23.87
C GLY A 269 -13.02 14.16 -22.59
N THR A 270 -13.32 13.51 -21.47
CA THR A 270 -12.67 13.76 -20.19
C THR A 270 -11.21 13.32 -20.22
N ILE A 271 -10.93 12.09 -20.67
CA ILE A 271 -9.56 11.56 -20.82
C ILE A 271 -8.76 12.49 -21.75
N ARG A 272 -9.35 12.87 -22.89
CA ARG A 272 -8.67 13.74 -23.87
C ARG A 272 -8.27 15.08 -23.26
N LYS A 273 -9.19 15.76 -22.55
CA LYS A 273 -8.92 17.05 -21.91
C LYS A 273 -7.80 16.96 -20.88
N GLU A 274 -7.81 15.93 -20.04
CA GLU A 274 -6.75 15.72 -19.04
C GLU A 274 -5.39 15.48 -19.70
N LEU A 275 -5.33 14.64 -20.72
CA LEU A 275 -4.08 14.26 -21.35
C LEU A 275 -3.52 15.38 -22.25
N GLU A 276 -4.35 16.09 -23.00
CA GLU A 276 -3.92 17.22 -23.85
C GLU A 276 -3.38 18.39 -23.02
N ALA A 277 -3.88 18.56 -21.78
CA ALA A 277 -3.34 19.55 -20.86
C ALA A 277 -1.89 19.26 -20.42
N ILE A 278 -1.51 17.97 -20.38
CA ILE A 278 -0.17 17.53 -19.96
C ILE A 278 0.76 17.37 -21.16
N ILE A 279 0.23 16.86 -22.28
CA ILE A 279 0.98 16.56 -23.51
C ILE A 279 0.17 17.04 -24.73
N PRO A 280 0.45 18.23 -25.26
CA PRO A 280 -0.36 18.82 -26.34
C PRO A 280 -0.11 18.20 -27.74
N ASP A 281 1.04 17.50 -27.93
CA ASP A 281 1.48 16.97 -29.25
C ASP A 281 1.03 15.54 -29.52
N ILE A 282 -0.02 15.09 -28.86
CA ILE A 282 -0.58 13.76 -29.02
C ILE A 282 -2.00 13.80 -29.56
N GLN A 283 -2.37 12.72 -30.23
CA GLN A 283 -3.75 12.38 -30.53
C GLN A 283 -4.16 11.12 -29.78
N ILE A 284 -5.41 11.07 -29.36
CA ILE A 284 -5.94 10.03 -28.50
C ILE A 284 -6.95 9.22 -29.29
N ILE A 285 -6.72 7.91 -29.34
CA ILE A 285 -7.62 6.95 -29.99
C ILE A 285 -8.12 5.99 -28.93
N GLU A 286 -9.43 5.91 -28.76
CA GLU A 286 -10.06 4.83 -28.04
C GLU A 286 -10.23 3.64 -28.98
N VAL A 287 -9.73 2.48 -28.58
CA VAL A 287 -9.99 1.23 -29.28
C VAL A 287 -11.24 0.66 -28.65
N GLY A 288 -12.34 0.73 -29.43
CA GLY A 288 -13.66 0.39 -28.94
C GLY A 288 -13.79 -0.99 -28.33
N SER A 289 -14.65 -1.03 -27.34
CA SER A 289 -15.27 -2.23 -26.78
C SER A 289 -16.04 -2.97 -27.85
#